data_1c36aafb8d2a8a897f6104a7db41b479
#
_entry.id   1c36aafb8d2a8a897f6104a7db41b479
#
_cell.length_a   1.000
_cell.length_b   1.000
_cell.length_c   1.000
_cell.angle_alpha   90.00
_cell.angle_beta   90.00
_cell.angle_gamma   90.00
#
_symmetry.space_group_name_H-M   'P 1'
#
loop_
_entity.id
_entity.type
_entity.pdbx_description
1 polymer ?
#
loop_
_entity_poly.entity_id
_entity_poly.type
_entity_poly.pdbx_seq_one_letter_code
_entity_poly.pdbx_strand_id
1 'polypeptide(L)'
;MHLIVIKEGCRLLIELVEKFCSAFEYELNSSDYLDSELCSFPNGSCEATSQMLALYLQSAGIADVVYTKNETDQLKVGSIHYWVVVENKIIIDLTAHQFDEFKGSPICSINSEFHSLFKHLSTGIPNKESLWRPFTCDSNIKFFERLMVRLERI
;
A
#
# COMPACT_ATOMS: atom_id res chain seq x y z
N MET A 1 5.50 -26.43 -7.80
CA MET A 1 4.39 -25.80 -7.09
C MET A 1 4.72 -25.79 -5.60
N HIS A 2 5.22 -24.68 -5.13
CA HIS A 2 5.49 -24.55 -3.71
C HIS A 2 4.16 -24.25 -3.03
N LEU A 3 3.61 -25.26 -2.38
CA LEU A 3 2.62 -25.07 -1.35
C LEU A 3 3.27 -24.20 -0.28
N ILE A 4 3.02 -22.91 -0.35
CA ILE A 4 3.26 -22.04 0.78
C ILE A 4 2.32 -22.57 1.85
N VAL A 5 2.87 -23.29 2.82
CA VAL A 5 2.19 -23.51 4.08
C VAL A 5 2.02 -22.13 4.65
N ILE A 6 0.87 -21.53 4.38
CA ILE A 6 0.52 -20.20 4.89
C ILE A 6 0.42 -20.41 6.40
N LYS A 7 1.46 -19.99 7.11
CA LYS A 7 1.42 -19.93 8.56
C LYS A 7 0.21 -19.07 8.93
N GLU A 8 -0.45 -19.41 10.01
CA GLU A 8 -1.66 -18.74 10.48
C GLU A 8 -1.55 -17.20 10.45
N GLY A 9 -0.36 -16.65 10.74
CA GLY A 9 -0.08 -15.21 10.65
C GLY A 9 -0.14 -14.64 9.23
N CYS A 10 0.19 -15.43 8.19
CA CYS A 10 0.05 -14.96 6.79
C CYS A 10 -1.40 -14.95 6.35
N ARG A 11 -2.22 -15.88 6.84
CA ARG A 11 -3.66 -15.89 6.56
C ARG A 11 -4.32 -14.61 7.10
N LEU A 12 -4.01 -14.24 8.34
CA LEU A 12 -4.51 -13.00 8.93
C LEU A 12 -4.09 -11.78 8.12
N LEU A 13 -2.83 -11.72 7.69
CA LEU A 13 -2.32 -10.63 6.88
C LEU A 13 -3.08 -10.51 5.56
N ILE A 14 -3.31 -11.63 4.86
CA ILE A 14 -4.07 -11.66 3.61
C ILE A 14 -5.49 -11.16 3.83
N GLU A 15 -6.17 -11.64 4.87
CA GLU A 15 -7.53 -11.21 5.21
C GLU A 15 -7.61 -9.72 5.50
N LEU A 16 -6.65 -9.18 6.23
CA LEU A 16 -6.58 -7.74 6.53
C LEU A 16 -6.36 -6.91 5.27
N VAL A 17 -5.47 -7.34 4.39
CA VAL A 17 -5.19 -6.65 3.13
C VAL A 17 -6.42 -6.68 2.21
N GLU A 18 -7.09 -7.81 2.08
CA GLU A 18 -8.31 -7.94 1.28
C GLU A 18 -9.42 -7.02 1.81
N LYS A 19 -9.58 -6.98 3.12
CA LYS A 19 -10.54 -6.11 3.80
C LYS A 19 -10.24 -4.64 3.55
N PHE A 20 -8.96 -4.26 3.67
CA PHE A 20 -8.51 -2.91 3.33
C PHE A 20 -8.82 -2.57 1.87
N CYS A 21 -8.48 -3.44 0.93
CA CYS A 21 -8.73 -3.21 -0.49
C CYS A 21 -10.21 -2.95 -0.78
N SER A 22 -11.11 -3.76 -0.23
CA SER A 22 -12.54 -3.61 -0.43
C SER A 22 -13.06 -2.29 0.13
N ALA A 23 -12.65 -1.92 1.33
CA ALA A 23 -13.05 -0.67 1.96
C ALA A 23 -12.46 0.54 1.23
N PHE A 24 -11.20 0.46 0.82
CA PHE A 24 -10.49 1.51 0.10
C PHE A 24 -11.14 1.79 -1.25
N GLU A 25 -11.44 0.75 -2.01
CA GLU A 25 -12.13 0.86 -3.30
C GLU A 25 -13.52 1.48 -3.13
N TYR A 26 -14.26 1.08 -2.10
CA TYR A 26 -15.55 1.67 -1.81
C TYR A 26 -15.43 3.17 -1.50
N GLU A 27 -14.49 3.57 -0.67
CA GLU A 27 -14.27 4.98 -0.35
C GLU A 27 -13.85 5.79 -1.57
N LEU A 28 -13.01 5.24 -2.44
CA LEU A 28 -12.62 5.89 -3.69
C LEU A 28 -13.83 6.15 -4.58
N ASN A 29 -14.74 5.17 -4.70
CA ASN A 29 -15.90 5.24 -5.58
C ASN A 29 -17.06 6.08 -5.01
N SER A 30 -17.14 6.21 -3.69
CA SER A 30 -18.25 6.90 -3.01
C SER A 30 -17.91 8.33 -2.57
N SER A 31 -16.66 8.75 -2.67
CA SER A 31 -16.26 10.10 -2.29
C SER A 31 -16.67 11.11 -3.36
N ASP A 32 -17.33 12.19 -2.93
CA ASP A 32 -17.73 13.30 -3.80
C ASP A 32 -16.51 14.07 -4.33
N TYR A 33 -15.42 14.05 -3.57
CA TYR A 33 -14.18 14.73 -3.91
C TYR A 33 -12.99 13.86 -3.52
N LEU A 34 -12.10 13.65 -4.50
CA LEU A 34 -10.78 13.06 -4.30
C LEU A 34 -9.74 14.07 -4.75
N ASP A 35 -8.66 14.22 -3.98
CA ASP A 35 -7.56 15.04 -4.42
C ASP A 35 -6.77 14.39 -5.57
N SER A 36 -5.82 15.12 -6.13
CA SER A 36 -5.05 14.70 -7.29
C SER A 36 -4.26 13.40 -7.06
N GLU A 37 -3.92 13.07 -5.81
CA GLU A 37 -3.14 11.88 -5.49
C GLU A 37 -3.97 10.59 -5.54
N LEU A 38 -5.25 10.67 -5.19
CA LEU A 38 -6.13 9.50 -5.15
C LEU A 38 -7.06 9.39 -6.36
N CYS A 39 -7.34 10.48 -7.06
CA CYS A 39 -8.34 10.49 -8.12
C CYS A 39 -7.99 9.64 -9.34
N SER A 40 -6.71 9.35 -9.56
CA SER A 40 -6.23 8.51 -10.67
C SER A 40 -5.71 7.15 -10.21
N PHE A 41 -6.15 6.69 -9.04
CA PHE A 41 -5.73 5.38 -8.53
C PHE A 41 -5.83 4.29 -9.61
N PRO A 42 -4.80 3.42 -9.80
CA PRO A 42 -3.58 3.31 -8.98
C PRO A 42 -2.44 4.28 -9.35
N ASN A 43 -2.59 5.06 -10.40
CA ASN A 43 -1.54 5.95 -10.88
C ASN A 43 -1.32 7.13 -9.93
N GLY A 44 -0.07 7.37 -9.54
CA GLY A 44 0.30 8.50 -8.70
C GLY A 44 -0.12 8.39 -7.23
N SER A 45 -0.68 7.25 -6.81
CA SER A 45 -1.23 7.08 -5.46
C SER A 45 -0.43 6.12 -4.57
N CYS A 46 0.72 5.64 -5.04
CA CYS A 46 1.48 4.61 -4.33
C CYS A 46 1.96 5.05 -2.94
N GLU A 47 2.36 6.30 -2.78
CA GLU A 47 2.79 6.80 -1.46
C GLU A 47 1.64 6.83 -0.46
N ALA A 48 0.54 7.51 -0.79
CA ALA A 48 -0.61 7.62 0.10
C ALA A 48 -1.21 6.25 0.41
N THR A 49 -1.38 5.40 -0.60
CA THR A 49 -1.95 4.06 -0.43
C THR A 49 -1.08 3.20 0.48
N SER A 50 0.24 3.23 0.29
CA SER A 50 1.19 2.49 1.14
C SER A 50 1.18 2.99 2.59
N GLN A 51 1.14 4.30 2.79
CA GLN A 51 1.07 4.90 4.12
C GLN A 51 -0.23 4.51 4.84
N MET A 52 -1.37 4.56 4.15
CA MET A 52 -2.67 4.18 4.72
C MET A 52 -2.75 2.70 5.06
N LEU A 53 -2.27 1.84 4.17
CA LEU A 53 -2.22 0.40 4.42
C LEU A 53 -1.33 0.07 5.62
N ALA A 54 -0.14 0.69 5.68
CA ALA A 54 0.78 0.48 6.80
C ALA A 54 0.16 0.89 8.14
N LEU A 55 -0.52 2.03 8.18
CA LEU A 55 -1.24 2.49 9.37
C LEU A 55 -2.34 1.50 9.79
N TYR A 56 -3.12 1.03 8.82
CA TYR A 56 -4.18 0.06 9.11
C TYR A 56 -3.62 -1.25 9.65
N LEU A 57 -2.61 -1.81 9.01
CA LEU A 57 -1.99 -3.07 9.45
C LEU A 57 -1.38 -2.93 10.85
N GLN A 58 -0.72 -1.81 11.12
CA GLN A 58 -0.18 -1.54 12.45
C GLN A 58 -1.30 -1.46 13.50
N SER A 59 -2.40 -0.77 13.20
CA SER A 59 -3.56 -0.66 14.09
C SER A 59 -4.24 -2.01 14.35
N ALA A 60 -4.14 -2.92 13.39
CA ALA A 60 -4.68 -4.27 13.49
C ALA A 60 -3.74 -5.25 14.24
N GLY A 61 -2.60 -4.76 14.73
CA GLY A 61 -1.67 -5.54 15.55
C GLY A 61 -0.59 -6.28 14.76
N ILE A 62 -0.42 -5.99 13.47
CA ILE A 62 0.68 -6.57 12.69
C ILE A 62 1.99 -5.89 13.12
N ALA A 63 2.97 -6.70 13.51
CA ALA A 63 4.29 -6.22 13.91
C ALA A 63 5.18 -5.90 12.70
N ASP A 64 6.15 -5.00 12.91
CA ASP A 64 7.20 -4.68 11.93
C ASP A 64 6.65 -4.26 10.56
N VAL A 65 5.66 -3.37 10.54
CA VAL A 65 5.11 -2.79 9.33
C VAL A 65 5.82 -1.46 9.03
N VAL A 66 6.37 -1.37 7.83
CA VAL A 66 6.96 -0.14 7.30
C VAL A 66 6.50 0.06 5.85
N TYR A 67 6.66 1.27 5.32
CA TYR A 67 6.57 1.49 3.88
C TYR A 67 7.91 1.97 3.36
N THR A 68 8.22 1.65 2.11
CA THR A 68 9.51 1.97 1.52
C THR A 68 9.34 2.80 0.26
N LYS A 69 10.30 3.71 0.07
CA LYS A 69 10.45 4.48 -1.15
C LYS A 69 11.57 3.85 -1.96
N ASN A 70 11.31 3.60 -3.23
CA ASN A 70 12.20 2.86 -4.11
C ASN A 70 12.27 3.53 -5.47
N GLU A 71 13.35 3.30 -6.21
CA GLU A 71 13.51 3.83 -7.56
C GLU A 71 14.00 2.78 -8.55
N THR A 72 13.63 2.95 -9.80
CA THR A 72 14.15 2.14 -10.89
C THR A 72 14.28 2.95 -12.16
N ASP A 73 15.27 2.58 -12.99
CA ASP A 73 15.44 3.05 -14.36
C ASP A 73 15.19 1.93 -15.39
N GLN A 74 14.77 0.75 -14.93
CA GLN A 74 14.64 -0.44 -15.76
C GLN A 74 13.23 -0.67 -16.30
N LEU A 75 12.27 0.19 -15.94
CA LEU A 75 10.92 0.11 -16.45
C LEU A 75 10.69 1.14 -17.56
N LYS A 76 9.69 0.85 -18.38
CA LYS A 76 9.28 1.72 -19.49
C LYS A 76 8.93 3.13 -19.01
N VAL A 77 8.33 3.23 -17.84
CA VAL A 77 8.09 4.48 -17.12
C VAL A 77 8.98 4.44 -15.89
N GLY A 78 10.13 5.07 -15.99
CA GLY A 78 11.10 5.14 -14.90
C GLY A 78 10.53 5.92 -13.74
N SER A 79 10.80 5.47 -12.49
CA SER A 79 10.16 6.14 -11.43
C SER A 79 10.49 5.73 -10.02
N ILE A 80 9.95 6.56 -9.17
CA ILE A 80 9.81 6.32 -7.74
C ILE A 80 8.54 5.52 -7.50
N HIS A 81 8.65 4.49 -6.68
CA HIS A 81 7.53 3.66 -6.30
C HIS A 81 7.56 3.29 -4.81
N TYR A 82 6.40 3.29 -4.19
CA TYR A 82 6.23 2.98 -2.76
C TYR A 82 5.47 1.68 -2.59
N TRP A 83 5.86 0.90 -1.60
CA TRP A 83 5.10 -0.27 -1.15
C TRP A 83 5.30 -0.52 0.35
N VAL A 84 4.52 -1.44 0.89
CA VAL A 84 4.58 -1.85 2.29
C VAL A 84 5.47 -3.09 2.42
N VAL A 85 6.24 -3.13 3.50
CA VAL A 85 7.04 -4.31 3.87
C VAL A 85 6.67 -4.74 5.28
N VAL A 86 6.34 -6.00 5.45
CA VAL A 86 5.99 -6.60 6.74
C VAL A 86 7.05 -7.62 7.13
N GLU A 87 7.49 -7.54 8.37
CA GLU A 87 8.53 -8.41 8.95
C GLU A 87 9.81 -8.47 8.11
N ASN A 88 10.15 -7.36 7.48
CA ASN A 88 11.34 -7.20 6.62
C ASN A 88 11.42 -8.22 5.46
N LYS A 89 10.32 -8.84 5.07
CA LYS A 89 10.33 -9.88 4.04
C LYS A 89 9.08 -9.98 3.16
N ILE A 90 7.93 -9.48 3.61
CA ILE A 90 6.69 -9.59 2.84
C ILE A 90 6.39 -8.24 2.21
N ILE A 91 6.39 -8.18 0.88
CA ILE A 91 6.04 -6.99 0.11
C ILE A 91 4.54 -6.99 -0.16
N ILE A 92 3.88 -5.88 0.15
CA ILE A 92 2.47 -5.65 -0.19
C ILE A 92 2.41 -4.38 -1.01
N ASP A 93 2.03 -4.53 -2.28
CA ASP A 93 2.03 -3.45 -3.25
C ASP A 93 0.68 -3.36 -3.96
N LEU A 94 -0.20 -2.51 -3.46
CA LEU A 94 -1.56 -2.37 -3.96
C LEU A 94 -1.66 -1.55 -5.24
N THR A 95 -0.57 -0.91 -5.64
CA THR A 95 -0.53 -0.06 -6.84
C THR A 95 0.44 -0.56 -7.90
N ALA A 96 0.99 -1.75 -7.76
CA ALA A 96 1.94 -2.34 -8.71
C ALA A 96 1.34 -2.48 -10.12
N HIS A 97 0.04 -2.66 -10.21
CA HIS A 97 -0.67 -2.80 -11.48
C HIS A 97 -0.73 -1.51 -12.31
N GLN A 98 -0.23 -0.38 -11.80
CA GLN A 98 0.03 0.80 -12.61
C GLN A 98 1.16 0.57 -13.64
N PHE A 99 1.98 -0.45 -13.43
CA PHE A 99 3.09 -0.81 -14.31
C PHE A 99 2.72 -2.02 -15.17
N ASP A 100 2.90 -1.90 -16.48
CA ASP A 100 2.60 -2.99 -17.42
C ASP A 100 3.45 -4.24 -17.17
N GLU A 101 4.65 -4.06 -16.61
CA GLU A 101 5.61 -5.13 -16.35
C GLU A 101 5.21 -6.00 -15.14
N PHE A 102 4.29 -5.53 -14.30
CA PHE A 102 3.87 -6.30 -13.12
C PHE A 102 2.84 -7.36 -13.50
N LYS A 103 3.15 -8.61 -13.18
CA LYS A 103 2.31 -9.79 -13.49
C LYS A 103 1.94 -10.61 -12.26
N GLY A 104 2.21 -10.10 -11.06
CA GLY A 104 2.07 -10.86 -9.83
C GLY A 104 0.82 -10.53 -9.02
N SER A 105 0.79 -11.06 -7.81
CA SER A 105 -0.19 -10.75 -6.78
C SER A 105 0.24 -9.49 -6.01
N PRO A 106 -0.70 -8.67 -5.51
CA PRO A 106 -0.37 -7.53 -4.66
C PRO A 106 0.37 -7.90 -3.37
N ILE A 107 0.26 -9.15 -2.93
CA ILE A 107 1.01 -9.66 -1.78
C ILE A 107 2.10 -10.58 -2.29
N CYS A 108 3.36 -10.17 -2.12
CA CYS A 108 4.53 -10.87 -2.64
C CYS A 108 5.52 -11.19 -1.52
N SER A 109 6.29 -12.27 -1.71
CA SER A 109 7.47 -12.50 -0.89
C SER A 109 8.62 -11.58 -1.34
N ILE A 110 9.71 -11.57 -0.57
CA ILE A 110 10.94 -10.83 -0.88
C ILE A 110 11.56 -11.24 -2.23
N ASN A 111 11.16 -12.37 -2.81
CA ASN A 111 11.67 -12.91 -4.07
C ASN A 111 10.91 -12.41 -5.30
N SER A 112 10.16 -11.34 -5.20
CA SER A 112 9.46 -10.74 -6.34
C SER A 112 10.45 -10.22 -7.38
N GLU A 113 10.41 -10.76 -8.60
CA GLU A 113 11.27 -10.30 -9.70
C GLU A 113 11.01 -8.83 -10.05
N PHE A 114 9.75 -8.44 -10.09
CA PHE A 114 9.38 -7.04 -10.36
C PHE A 114 9.98 -6.09 -9.33
N HIS A 115 9.81 -6.36 -8.04
CA HIS A 115 10.31 -5.49 -6.99
C HIS A 115 11.84 -5.50 -6.87
N SER A 116 12.49 -6.56 -7.34
CA SER A 116 13.96 -6.64 -7.37
C SER A 116 14.61 -5.67 -8.35
N LEU A 117 13.83 -5.12 -9.30
CA LEU A 117 14.33 -4.11 -10.24
C LEU A 117 14.51 -2.74 -9.60
N PHE A 118 13.99 -2.55 -8.39
CA PHE A 118 14.02 -1.28 -7.67
C PHE A 118 15.15 -1.25 -6.67
N LYS A 119 15.76 -0.07 -6.55
CA LYS A 119 16.72 0.25 -5.49
C LYS A 119 15.98 0.92 -4.35
N HIS A 120 16.19 0.42 -3.12
CA HIS A 120 15.64 1.03 -1.91
C HIS A 120 16.28 2.40 -1.66
N LEU A 121 15.45 3.42 -1.43
CA LEU A 121 15.89 4.77 -1.09
C LEU A 121 15.71 5.10 0.37
N SER A 122 14.52 4.85 0.92
CA SER A 122 14.22 5.18 2.32
C SER A 122 13.10 4.33 2.87
N THR A 123 13.04 4.24 4.20
CA THR A 123 12.01 3.52 4.94
C THR A 123 11.23 4.51 5.81
N GLY A 124 9.90 4.44 5.75
CA GLY A 124 8.99 5.22 6.58
C GLY A 124 8.30 4.36 7.62
N ILE A 125 8.19 4.91 8.83
CA ILE A 125 7.40 4.30 9.90
C ILE A 125 5.97 4.83 9.79
N PRO A 126 4.92 3.98 9.92
CA PRO A 126 3.55 4.44 9.83
C PRO A 126 3.24 5.58 10.80
N ASN A 127 2.78 6.68 10.26
CA ASN A 127 2.42 7.88 11.02
C ASN A 127 1.31 8.61 10.26
N LYS A 128 0.19 8.86 10.92
CA LYS A 128 -0.97 9.54 10.32
C LYS A 128 -0.62 10.92 9.78
N GLU A 129 0.25 11.64 10.45
CA GLU A 129 0.68 12.98 10.01
C GLU A 129 1.46 12.96 8.69
N SER A 130 2.06 11.82 8.34
CA SER A 130 2.74 11.63 7.06
C SER A 130 1.79 11.71 5.85
N LEU A 131 0.49 11.65 6.08
CA LEU A 131 -0.53 11.78 5.03
C LEU A 131 -0.79 13.24 4.65
N TRP A 132 -0.34 14.19 5.46
CA TRP A 132 -0.46 15.62 5.15
C TRP A 132 0.39 15.97 3.91
N ARG A 133 -0.16 16.84 3.05
CA ARG A 133 0.51 17.31 1.84
C ARG A 133 0.47 18.83 1.75
N PRO A 134 1.52 19.49 1.20
CA PRO A 134 1.56 20.95 1.10
C PRO A 134 0.40 21.59 0.35
N PHE A 135 -0.11 20.93 -0.68
CA PHE A 135 -1.17 21.48 -1.53
C PHE A 135 -2.57 21.06 -1.11
N THR A 136 -2.72 19.85 -0.61
CA THR A 136 -4.03 19.28 -0.25
C THR A 136 -4.27 19.23 1.25
N CYS A 137 -3.28 19.64 2.03
CA CYS A 137 -3.31 19.74 3.49
C CYS A 137 -3.73 18.41 4.14
N ASP A 138 -4.88 18.37 4.78
CA ASP A 138 -5.37 17.20 5.51
C ASP A 138 -6.32 16.30 4.71
N SER A 139 -6.40 16.48 3.41
CA SER A 139 -7.31 15.73 2.54
C SER A 139 -7.13 14.22 2.65
N ASN A 140 -5.89 13.72 2.59
CA ASN A 140 -5.59 12.31 2.77
C ASN A 140 -5.89 11.83 4.20
N ILE A 141 -5.65 12.67 5.20
CA ILE A 141 -5.97 12.34 6.60
C ILE A 141 -7.48 12.13 6.76
N LYS A 142 -8.29 13.03 6.20
CA LYS A 142 -9.75 12.91 6.26
C LYS A 142 -10.25 11.68 5.51
N PHE A 143 -9.69 11.40 4.33
CA PHE A 143 -10.01 10.18 3.61
C PHE A 143 -9.69 8.94 4.45
N PHE A 144 -8.51 8.89 5.04
CA PHE A 144 -8.09 7.79 5.91
C PHE A 144 -9.01 7.63 7.13
N GLU A 145 -9.43 8.72 7.74
CA GLU A 145 -10.37 8.66 8.86
C GLU A 145 -11.71 8.03 8.47
N ARG A 146 -12.26 8.41 7.32
CA ARG A 146 -13.49 7.78 6.79
C ARG A 146 -13.27 6.29 6.48
N LEU A 147 -12.12 5.97 5.89
CA LEU A 147 -11.74 4.59 5.59
C LEU A 147 -11.67 3.74 6.87
N MET A 148 -11.07 4.26 7.93
CA MET A 148 -10.96 3.55 9.21
C MET A 148 -12.32 3.33 9.85
N VAL A 149 -13.22 4.29 9.79
CA VAL A 149 -14.59 4.13 10.27
C VAL A 149 -15.30 2.98 9.54
N ARG A 150 -15.11 2.89 8.23
CA ARG A 150 -15.67 1.80 7.42
C ARG A 150 -15.06 0.45 7.80
N LEU A 151 -13.75 0.39 7.98
CA LEU A 151 -13.04 -0.83 8.36
C LEU A 151 -13.46 -1.36 9.73
N GLU A 152 -13.78 -0.50 10.67
CA GLU A 152 -14.27 -0.87 12.00
C GLU A 152 -15.68 -1.46 12.00
N ARG A 153 -16.47 -1.20 10.95
CA ARG A 153 -17.85 -1.69 10.83
C ARG A 153 -18.00 -3.04 10.15
N ILE A 154 -16.91 -3.58 9.65
CA ILE A 154 -16.92 -4.85 8.91
C ILE A 154 -16.73 -6.02 9.86
#